data_4be0bea55ee9cadeefd49881216e6c70
#
_entry.id   4be0bea55ee9cadeefd49881216e6c70
#
_cell.length_a   1.000
_cell.length_b   1.000
_cell.length_c   1.000
_cell.angle_alpha   90.00
_cell.angle_beta   90.00
_cell.angle_gamma   90.00
#
_symmetry.space_group_name_H-M   'P 1'
#
loop_
_entity.id
_entity.type
_entity.pdbx_description
1 polymer ?
#
loop_
_entity_poly.entity_id
_entity_poly.type
_entity_poly.pdbx_seq_one_letter_code
_entity_poly.pdbx_strand_id
1 'polypeptide(L)'
;MSETAPFEGLPTTPRADELLDKAFSRAARAGRAKSGKEAQESMLLTAGNILSDNLRNVVTSWPDMDALAPFHRDLADAVVGVDDLRQQLSEVNWASRQVGDLRKDYQGRMRRADAETAKKLRKQAFARFADVVEEVEGDLLAIGEARDELRTLPDIRPDEPAIVVAGYPNVGKTSFINRVTNARNEIASYPFTTTELHVGHLERDYVRYQLIDTPGLLDRPAEERNDIERQAVSALTHLADAVLFLVDASGECGYPLDAQLDLRDDLRDRFREVSVVTVCNKSDRSVDVDADFFMSVETGENVDEVLDAVIGAIDHEPDLPFEER
;
A
#
# COMPACT_ATOMS: atom_id res chain seq x y z
N MET A 1 9.79 6.08 -16.16
CA MET A 1 8.47 6.59 -15.70
C MET A 1 8.40 6.22 -14.24
N SER A 2 8.39 7.20 -13.34
CA SER A 2 8.28 6.96 -11.90
C SER A 2 7.01 6.16 -11.64
N GLU A 3 7.13 4.92 -11.18
CA GLU A 3 5.98 4.14 -10.71
C GLU A 3 5.47 4.81 -9.44
N THR A 4 4.28 5.38 -9.53
CA THR A 4 3.53 5.85 -8.35
C THR A 4 3.23 4.66 -7.43
N ALA A 5 3.17 4.91 -6.12
CA ALA A 5 2.79 3.86 -5.14
C ALA A 5 1.54 3.12 -5.63
N PRO A 6 1.52 1.77 -5.62
CA PRO A 6 0.52 0.98 -6.33
C PRO A 6 -0.92 1.22 -5.86
N PHE A 7 -1.12 1.77 -4.66
CA PHE A 7 -2.43 2.01 -4.06
C PHE A 7 -2.84 3.49 -4.02
N GLU A 8 -1.95 4.43 -4.34
CA GLU A 8 -2.22 5.87 -4.25
C GLU A 8 -3.35 6.32 -5.19
N GLY A 9 -3.36 5.80 -6.42
CA GLY A 9 -4.31 6.15 -7.48
C GLY A 9 -5.67 5.46 -7.41
N LEU A 10 -5.96 4.63 -6.39
CA LEU A 10 -7.22 3.90 -6.29
C LEU A 10 -8.43 4.84 -6.16
N PRO A 11 -9.44 4.74 -7.06
CA PRO A 11 -10.63 5.57 -6.99
C PRO A 11 -11.52 5.16 -5.81
N THR A 12 -12.42 6.04 -5.41
CA THR A 12 -13.43 5.75 -4.39
C THR A 12 -14.34 4.61 -4.85
N THR A 13 -14.57 3.63 -4.00
CA THR A 13 -15.54 2.55 -4.25
C THR A 13 -16.95 3.07 -3.98
N PRO A 14 -17.87 3.06 -4.97
CA PRO A 14 -19.22 3.52 -4.78
C PRO A 14 -20.03 2.49 -3.95
N ARG A 15 -21.00 2.97 -3.16
CA ARG A 15 -21.95 2.10 -2.45
C ARG A 15 -23.02 1.57 -3.39
N ALA A 16 -23.68 0.49 -2.99
CA ALA A 16 -24.72 -0.15 -3.78
C ALA A 16 -25.90 0.80 -4.09
N ASP A 17 -26.40 1.54 -3.09
CA ASP A 17 -27.45 2.53 -3.24
C ASP A 17 -27.05 3.68 -4.17
N GLU A 18 -25.84 4.19 -4.07
CA GLU A 18 -25.31 5.24 -4.97
C GLU A 18 -25.26 4.77 -6.43
N LEU A 19 -24.85 3.51 -6.67
CA LEU A 19 -24.82 2.91 -8.00
C LEU A 19 -26.22 2.78 -8.59
N LEU A 20 -27.18 2.28 -7.80
CA LEU A 20 -28.59 2.10 -8.22
C LEU A 20 -29.24 3.45 -8.51
N ASP A 21 -29.10 4.42 -7.63
CA ASP A 21 -29.65 5.77 -7.80
C ASP A 21 -29.09 6.46 -9.05
N LYS A 22 -27.79 6.40 -9.24
CA LYS A 22 -27.11 6.95 -10.42
C LYS A 22 -27.61 6.29 -11.70
N ALA A 23 -27.70 4.95 -11.72
CA ALA A 23 -28.10 4.18 -12.90
C ALA A 23 -29.56 4.44 -13.26
N PHE A 24 -30.47 4.36 -12.29
CA PHE A 24 -31.92 4.51 -12.54
C PHE A 24 -32.31 5.96 -12.85
N SER A 25 -31.65 6.94 -12.20
CA SER A 25 -31.86 8.35 -12.53
C SER A 25 -31.43 8.69 -13.96
N ARG A 26 -30.26 8.19 -14.41
CA ARG A 26 -29.80 8.38 -15.79
C ARG A 26 -30.67 7.63 -16.79
N ALA A 27 -31.06 6.41 -16.47
CA ALA A 27 -32.01 5.64 -17.29
C ALA A 27 -33.35 6.38 -17.47
N ALA A 28 -33.91 6.93 -16.40
CA ALA A 28 -35.14 7.72 -16.47
C ALA A 28 -34.99 8.95 -17.40
N ARG A 29 -33.87 9.63 -17.38
CA ARG A 29 -33.56 10.75 -18.30
C ARG A 29 -33.50 10.26 -19.76
N ALA A 30 -32.78 9.15 -20.01
CA ALA A 30 -32.68 8.57 -21.36
C ALA A 30 -34.04 8.16 -21.93
N GLY A 31 -34.97 7.66 -21.06
CA GLY A 31 -36.32 7.32 -21.45
C GLY A 31 -37.22 8.50 -21.83
N ARG A 32 -36.99 9.70 -21.23
CA ARG A 32 -37.77 10.91 -21.53
C ARG A 32 -37.58 11.43 -22.95
N ALA A 33 -36.42 11.15 -23.56
CA ALA A 33 -36.12 11.56 -24.95
C ALA A 33 -36.81 10.68 -26.00
N LYS A 34 -37.53 9.62 -25.60
CA LYS A 34 -38.13 8.60 -26.45
C LYS A 34 -39.56 8.29 -26.01
N SER A 35 -40.28 7.49 -26.77
CA SER A 35 -41.65 7.11 -26.45
C SER A 35 -41.88 5.61 -26.58
N GLY A 36 -42.95 5.12 -25.97
CA GLY A 36 -43.41 3.75 -26.10
C GLY A 36 -42.33 2.70 -25.75
N LYS A 37 -42.20 1.70 -26.58
CA LYS A 37 -41.24 0.60 -26.41
C LYS A 37 -39.80 1.08 -26.44
N GLU A 38 -39.44 2.00 -27.33
CA GLU A 38 -38.08 2.51 -27.48
C GLU A 38 -37.57 3.21 -26.21
N ALA A 39 -38.49 3.90 -25.51
CA ALA A 39 -38.16 4.50 -24.20
C ALA A 39 -37.78 3.42 -23.17
N GLN A 40 -38.52 2.30 -23.12
CA GLN A 40 -38.27 1.21 -22.18
C GLN A 40 -36.93 0.50 -22.49
N GLU A 41 -36.62 0.25 -23.76
CA GLU A 41 -35.37 -0.34 -24.21
C GLU A 41 -34.20 0.58 -23.88
N SER A 42 -34.32 1.89 -24.13
CA SER A 42 -33.30 2.88 -23.79
C SER A 42 -33.02 2.94 -22.30
N MET A 43 -34.07 2.88 -21.46
CA MET A 43 -33.93 2.84 -20.00
C MET A 43 -33.20 1.57 -19.54
N LEU A 44 -33.55 0.42 -20.06
CA LEU A 44 -32.92 -0.87 -19.74
C LEU A 44 -31.42 -0.85 -20.06
N LEU A 45 -31.09 -0.45 -21.29
CA LEU A 45 -29.69 -0.41 -21.75
C LEU A 45 -28.86 0.57 -20.94
N THR A 46 -29.40 1.76 -20.66
CA THR A 46 -28.69 2.78 -19.88
C THR A 46 -28.41 2.31 -18.46
N ALA A 47 -29.42 1.77 -17.77
CA ALA A 47 -29.23 1.28 -16.40
C ALA A 47 -28.23 0.11 -16.36
N GLY A 48 -28.42 -0.90 -17.20
CA GLY A 48 -27.56 -2.07 -17.22
C GLY A 48 -26.10 -1.76 -17.60
N ASN A 49 -25.88 -0.84 -18.54
CA ASN A 49 -24.53 -0.41 -18.89
C ASN A 49 -23.85 0.33 -17.72
N ILE A 50 -24.56 1.29 -17.11
CA ILE A 50 -23.99 2.09 -16.00
C ILE A 50 -23.62 1.16 -14.82
N LEU A 51 -24.50 0.24 -14.44
CA LEU A 51 -24.21 -0.69 -13.34
C LEU A 51 -23.04 -1.62 -13.68
N SER A 52 -23.13 -2.31 -14.83
CA SER A 52 -22.07 -3.25 -15.27
C SER A 52 -20.71 -2.55 -15.42
N ASP A 53 -20.66 -1.36 -16.02
CA ASP A 53 -19.40 -0.64 -16.25
C ASP A 53 -18.81 -0.10 -14.93
N ASN A 54 -19.66 0.44 -14.02
CA ASN A 54 -19.13 0.93 -12.73
C ASN A 54 -18.62 -0.23 -11.84
N LEU A 55 -19.35 -1.36 -11.76
CA LEU A 55 -18.87 -2.54 -11.04
C LEU A 55 -17.57 -3.08 -11.63
N ARG A 56 -17.46 -3.12 -12.95
CA ARG A 56 -16.21 -3.52 -13.62
C ARG A 56 -15.08 -2.56 -13.30
N ASN A 57 -15.33 -1.24 -13.30
CA ASN A 57 -14.31 -0.23 -13.00
C ASN A 57 -13.80 -0.38 -11.58
N VAL A 58 -14.63 -0.74 -10.60
CA VAL A 58 -14.16 -1.07 -9.23
C VAL A 58 -13.07 -2.14 -9.32
N VAL A 59 -13.32 -3.23 -10.03
CA VAL A 59 -12.37 -4.37 -10.12
C VAL A 59 -11.11 -3.98 -10.90
N THR A 60 -11.28 -3.34 -12.07
CA THR A 60 -10.14 -3.05 -12.97
C THR A 60 -9.27 -1.88 -12.52
N SER A 61 -9.70 -1.13 -11.52
CA SER A 61 -8.88 -0.07 -10.91
C SER A 61 -7.83 -0.60 -9.91
N TRP A 62 -8.00 -1.82 -9.45
CA TRP A 62 -7.03 -2.46 -8.57
C TRP A 62 -5.85 -3.02 -9.36
N PRO A 63 -4.63 -2.94 -8.82
CA PRO A 63 -3.48 -3.58 -9.43
C PRO A 63 -3.61 -5.10 -9.39
N ASP A 64 -2.90 -5.78 -10.26
CA ASP A 64 -2.73 -7.22 -10.15
C ASP A 64 -1.84 -7.53 -8.94
N MET A 65 -2.41 -8.12 -7.89
CA MET A 65 -1.73 -8.44 -6.64
C MET A 65 -0.57 -9.41 -6.83
N ASP A 66 -0.58 -10.24 -7.88
CA ASP A 66 0.51 -11.18 -8.17
C ASP A 66 1.68 -10.50 -8.90
N ALA A 67 1.43 -9.36 -9.53
CA ALA A 67 2.44 -8.55 -10.21
C ALA A 67 3.09 -7.49 -9.30
N LEU A 68 2.59 -7.31 -8.08
CA LEU A 68 3.18 -6.38 -7.12
C LEU A 68 4.57 -6.84 -6.68
N ALA A 69 5.45 -5.88 -6.41
CA ALA A 69 6.71 -6.16 -5.71
C ALA A 69 6.43 -6.88 -4.38
N PRO A 70 7.29 -7.86 -3.98
CA PRO A 70 7.08 -8.65 -2.77
C PRO A 70 6.75 -7.80 -1.54
N PHE A 71 7.46 -6.69 -1.34
CA PHE A 71 7.22 -5.74 -0.26
C PHE A 71 5.76 -5.24 -0.23
N HIS A 72 5.24 -4.73 -1.36
CA HIS A 72 3.88 -4.19 -1.41
C HIS A 72 2.81 -5.27 -1.24
N ARG A 73 3.06 -6.48 -1.75
CA ARG A 73 2.15 -7.60 -1.61
C ARG A 73 2.07 -8.05 -0.15
N ASP A 74 3.22 -8.25 0.52
CA ASP A 74 3.27 -8.68 1.91
C ASP A 74 2.68 -7.61 2.84
N LEU A 75 2.89 -6.34 2.51
CA LEU A 75 2.31 -5.22 3.22
C LEU A 75 0.79 -5.15 3.05
N ALA A 76 0.28 -5.31 1.83
CA ALA A 76 -1.16 -5.37 1.56
C ALA A 76 -1.81 -6.57 2.25
N ASP A 77 -1.13 -7.73 2.27
CA ASP A 77 -1.63 -8.92 2.94
C ASP A 77 -1.73 -8.72 4.46
N ALA A 78 -0.71 -8.09 5.06
CA ALA A 78 -0.70 -7.76 6.49
C ALA A 78 -1.84 -6.80 6.89
N VAL A 79 -2.22 -5.88 5.98
CA VAL A 79 -3.18 -4.80 6.27
C VAL A 79 -4.62 -5.23 5.99
N VAL A 80 -4.88 -5.85 4.84
CA VAL A 80 -6.26 -6.09 4.37
C VAL A 80 -6.56 -7.57 4.08
N GLY A 81 -5.57 -8.45 4.10
CA GLY A 81 -5.72 -9.84 3.68
C GLY A 81 -5.94 -9.94 2.17
N VAL A 82 -4.88 -10.19 1.41
CA VAL A 82 -4.94 -10.21 -0.07
C VAL A 82 -5.93 -11.23 -0.61
N ASP A 83 -6.08 -12.38 0.04
CA ASP A 83 -7.01 -13.42 -0.41
C ASP A 83 -8.48 -13.01 -0.20
N ASP A 84 -8.81 -12.37 0.92
CA ASP A 84 -10.14 -11.83 1.18
C ASP A 84 -10.48 -10.72 0.18
N LEU A 85 -9.56 -9.81 -0.08
CA LEU A 85 -9.72 -8.75 -1.08
C LEU A 85 -9.95 -9.33 -2.49
N ARG A 86 -9.21 -10.37 -2.88
CA ARG A 86 -9.41 -11.07 -4.16
C ARG A 86 -10.79 -11.69 -4.27
N GLN A 87 -11.27 -12.29 -3.19
CA GLN A 87 -12.62 -12.86 -3.16
C GLN A 87 -13.67 -11.76 -3.36
N GLN A 88 -13.58 -10.67 -2.62
CA GLN A 88 -14.52 -9.53 -2.74
C GLN A 88 -14.50 -8.92 -4.15
N LEU A 89 -13.34 -8.71 -4.73
CA LEU A 89 -13.20 -8.25 -6.13
C LEU A 89 -13.81 -9.25 -7.13
N SER A 90 -13.70 -10.56 -6.87
CA SER A 90 -14.29 -11.61 -7.70
C SER A 90 -15.83 -11.58 -7.64
N GLU A 91 -16.43 -11.36 -6.47
CA GLU A 91 -17.88 -11.23 -6.30
C GLU A 91 -18.41 -9.98 -7.02
N VAL A 92 -17.74 -8.83 -6.89
CA VAL A 92 -18.12 -7.62 -7.64
C VAL A 92 -17.97 -7.81 -9.16
N ASN A 93 -16.96 -8.54 -9.62
CA ASN A 93 -16.81 -8.89 -11.03
C ASN A 93 -17.91 -9.83 -11.51
N TRP A 94 -18.32 -10.79 -10.69
CA TRP A 94 -19.47 -11.65 -10.96
C TRP A 94 -20.75 -10.80 -11.11
N ALA A 95 -21.01 -9.88 -10.18
CA ALA A 95 -22.17 -8.99 -10.26
C ALA A 95 -22.18 -8.13 -11.55
N SER A 96 -21.03 -7.59 -11.95
CA SER A 96 -20.87 -6.87 -13.22
C SER A 96 -21.31 -7.71 -14.42
N ARG A 97 -20.87 -8.99 -14.47
CA ARG A 97 -21.24 -9.92 -15.54
C ARG A 97 -22.72 -10.28 -15.49
N GLN A 98 -23.27 -10.55 -14.31
CA GLN A 98 -24.68 -10.88 -14.11
C GLN A 98 -25.63 -9.76 -14.58
N VAL A 99 -25.31 -8.51 -14.22
CA VAL A 99 -26.07 -7.34 -14.73
C VAL A 99 -25.98 -7.26 -16.24
N GLY A 100 -24.82 -7.49 -16.83
CA GLY A 100 -24.61 -7.52 -18.27
C GLY A 100 -25.47 -8.60 -18.97
N ASP A 101 -25.53 -9.79 -18.42
CA ASP A 101 -26.28 -10.91 -18.97
C ASP A 101 -27.79 -10.74 -18.78
N LEU A 102 -28.25 -10.28 -17.63
CA LEU A 102 -29.64 -9.89 -17.40
C LEU A 102 -30.10 -8.81 -18.42
N ARG A 103 -29.28 -7.79 -18.63
CA ARG A 103 -29.53 -6.75 -19.64
C ARG A 103 -29.74 -7.35 -21.02
N LYS A 104 -28.89 -8.28 -21.48
CA LYS A 104 -29.01 -8.96 -22.79
C LYS A 104 -30.25 -9.79 -22.88
N ASP A 105 -30.58 -10.58 -21.83
CA ASP A 105 -31.79 -11.41 -21.79
C ASP A 105 -33.04 -10.56 -21.90
N TYR A 106 -33.18 -9.55 -21.03
CA TYR A 106 -34.35 -8.68 -21.06
C TYR A 106 -34.47 -7.87 -22.35
N GLN A 107 -33.36 -7.44 -22.95
CA GLN A 107 -33.34 -6.80 -24.26
C GLN A 107 -33.88 -7.76 -25.34
N GLY A 108 -33.44 -9.02 -25.33
CA GLY A 108 -33.94 -10.04 -26.24
C GLY A 108 -35.48 -10.26 -26.13
N ARG A 109 -35.97 -10.33 -24.90
CA ARG A 109 -37.40 -10.47 -24.60
C ARG A 109 -38.19 -9.23 -25.05
N MET A 110 -37.68 -8.03 -24.86
CA MET A 110 -38.33 -6.78 -25.27
C MET A 110 -38.49 -6.66 -26.80
N ARG A 111 -37.57 -7.21 -27.60
CA ARG A 111 -37.65 -7.13 -29.08
C ARG A 111 -38.96 -7.62 -29.62
N ARG A 112 -39.61 -8.62 -29.00
CA ARG A 112 -40.86 -9.26 -29.42
C ARG A 112 -42.07 -8.73 -28.65
N ALA A 113 -41.92 -7.81 -27.72
CA ALA A 113 -42.95 -7.28 -26.85
C ALA A 113 -43.59 -6.02 -27.41
N ASP A 114 -44.85 -5.75 -27.04
CA ASP A 114 -45.46 -4.44 -27.19
C ASP A 114 -44.97 -3.46 -26.11
N ALA A 115 -45.42 -2.21 -26.19
CA ALA A 115 -44.97 -1.15 -25.28
C ALA A 115 -45.35 -1.42 -23.81
N GLU A 116 -46.50 -1.99 -23.52
CA GLU A 116 -46.96 -2.26 -22.15
C GLU A 116 -46.20 -3.45 -21.56
N THR A 117 -45.97 -4.49 -22.34
CA THR A 117 -45.14 -5.64 -21.95
C THR A 117 -43.70 -5.23 -21.77
N ALA A 118 -43.14 -4.36 -22.64
CA ALA A 118 -41.81 -3.83 -22.50
C ALA A 118 -41.61 -3.03 -21.20
N LYS A 119 -42.63 -2.26 -20.78
CA LYS A 119 -42.64 -1.55 -19.49
C LYS A 119 -42.61 -2.50 -18.28
N LYS A 120 -43.35 -3.64 -18.35
CA LYS A 120 -43.33 -4.67 -17.31
C LYS A 120 -41.95 -5.34 -17.25
N LEU A 121 -41.38 -5.72 -18.39
CA LEU A 121 -40.04 -6.33 -18.48
C LEU A 121 -38.97 -5.41 -17.95
N ARG A 122 -39.02 -4.11 -18.27
CA ARG A 122 -38.06 -3.15 -17.69
C ARG A 122 -38.16 -3.08 -16.17
N LYS A 123 -39.36 -3.04 -15.60
CA LYS A 123 -39.53 -3.03 -14.13
C LYS A 123 -38.96 -4.29 -13.50
N GLN A 124 -39.19 -5.46 -14.11
CA GLN A 124 -38.59 -6.72 -13.64
C GLN A 124 -37.08 -6.72 -13.74
N ALA A 125 -36.53 -6.22 -14.86
CA ALA A 125 -35.08 -6.11 -15.03
C ALA A 125 -34.44 -5.19 -13.97
N PHE A 126 -35.08 -4.04 -13.68
CA PHE A 126 -34.55 -3.12 -12.66
C PHE A 126 -34.56 -3.73 -11.27
N ALA A 127 -35.63 -4.49 -10.90
CA ALA A 127 -35.64 -5.22 -9.65
C ALA A 127 -34.49 -6.25 -9.58
N ARG A 128 -34.28 -7.00 -10.68
CA ARG A 128 -33.20 -7.99 -10.73
C ARG A 128 -31.80 -7.34 -10.73
N PHE A 129 -31.65 -6.16 -11.32
CA PHE A 129 -30.42 -5.40 -11.22
C PHE A 129 -30.15 -4.94 -9.77
N ALA A 130 -31.20 -4.49 -9.07
CA ALA A 130 -31.11 -4.12 -7.67
C ALA A 130 -30.69 -5.33 -6.81
N ASP A 131 -31.38 -6.46 -6.97
CA ASP A 131 -31.06 -7.70 -6.25
C ASP A 131 -29.58 -8.07 -6.39
N VAL A 132 -28.99 -8.03 -7.62
CA VAL A 132 -27.60 -8.39 -7.88
C VAL A 132 -26.62 -7.38 -7.28
N VAL A 133 -26.94 -6.08 -7.32
CA VAL A 133 -26.07 -5.03 -6.78
C VAL A 133 -26.10 -5.05 -5.24
N GLU A 134 -27.27 -5.28 -4.64
CA GLU A 134 -27.46 -5.41 -3.19
C GLU A 134 -26.75 -6.67 -2.65
N GLU A 135 -26.70 -7.76 -3.43
CA GLU A 135 -25.99 -9.01 -3.05
C GLU A 135 -24.51 -8.77 -2.77
N VAL A 136 -23.87 -7.83 -3.46
CA VAL A 136 -22.45 -7.48 -3.31
C VAL A 136 -22.22 -6.17 -2.53
N GLU A 137 -23.22 -5.69 -1.78
CA GLU A 137 -23.08 -4.47 -0.97
C GLU A 137 -21.95 -4.61 0.08
N GLY A 138 -21.88 -5.77 0.75
CA GLY A 138 -20.84 -6.07 1.73
C GLY A 138 -19.45 -6.05 1.11
N ASP A 139 -19.30 -6.61 -0.10
CA ASP A 139 -18.04 -6.64 -0.82
C ASP A 139 -17.59 -5.23 -1.25
N LEU A 140 -18.55 -4.41 -1.74
CA LEU A 140 -18.26 -3.01 -2.10
C LEU A 140 -17.81 -2.18 -0.89
N LEU A 141 -18.41 -2.40 0.28
CA LEU A 141 -18.00 -1.74 1.52
C LEU A 141 -16.61 -2.18 1.95
N ALA A 142 -16.34 -3.49 1.96
CA ALA A 142 -15.04 -4.04 2.36
C ALA A 142 -13.91 -3.61 1.40
N ILE A 143 -14.16 -3.57 0.07
CA ILE A 143 -13.21 -3.04 -0.92
C ILE A 143 -12.95 -1.54 -0.67
N GLY A 144 -13.98 -0.79 -0.27
CA GLY A 144 -13.84 0.62 0.08
C GLY A 144 -12.98 0.84 1.31
N GLU A 145 -13.16 0.03 2.36
CA GLU A 145 -12.35 0.04 3.58
C GLU A 145 -10.90 -0.35 3.27
N ALA A 146 -10.70 -1.45 2.55
CA ALA A 146 -9.37 -1.90 2.12
C ALA A 146 -8.62 -0.81 1.33
N ARG A 147 -9.30 -0.12 0.42
CA ARG A 147 -8.75 1.02 -0.30
C ARG A 147 -8.30 2.14 0.63
N ASP A 148 -9.14 2.50 1.59
CA ASP A 148 -8.84 3.61 2.50
C ASP A 148 -7.65 3.29 3.41
N GLU A 149 -7.53 2.04 3.85
CA GLU A 149 -6.40 1.55 4.63
C GLU A 149 -5.10 1.52 3.80
N LEU A 150 -5.11 0.93 2.60
CA LEU A 150 -3.92 0.82 1.75
C LEU A 150 -3.41 2.18 1.25
N ARG A 151 -4.27 3.19 1.13
CA ARG A 151 -3.86 4.55 0.78
C ARG A 151 -3.14 5.30 1.91
N THR A 152 -3.21 4.81 3.14
CA THR A 152 -2.46 5.39 4.25
C THR A 152 -1.02 4.87 4.34
N LEU A 153 -0.69 3.87 3.51
CA LEU A 153 0.65 3.32 3.45
C LEU A 153 1.66 4.36 2.95
N PRO A 154 2.90 4.35 3.45
CA PRO A 154 3.94 5.26 2.98
C PRO A 154 4.26 5.05 1.51
N ASP A 155 4.63 6.13 0.81
CA ASP A 155 5.16 6.07 -0.57
C ASP A 155 6.57 5.46 -0.56
N ILE A 156 6.64 4.15 -0.40
CA ILE A 156 7.88 3.39 -0.49
C ILE A 156 8.01 2.85 -1.90
N ARG A 157 9.15 3.12 -2.53
CA ARG A 157 9.44 2.77 -3.92
C ARG A 157 10.45 1.63 -3.98
N PRO A 158 10.04 0.45 -4.45
CA PRO A 158 10.95 -0.70 -4.54
C PRO A 158 12.07 -0.55 -5.58
N ASP A 159 11.95 0.43 -6.49
CA ASP A 159 12.96 0.78 -7.50
C ASP A 159 14.02 1.78 -6.98
N GLU A 160 13.81 2.37 -5.79
CA GLU A 160 14.77 3.25 -5.14
C GLU A 160 15.49 2.50 -4.00
N PRO A 161 16.82 2.59 -3.87
CA PRO A 161 17.56 1.93 -2.81
C PRO A 161 17.06 2.33 -1.41
N ALA A 162 16.86 1.33 -0.54
CA ALA A 162 16.27 1.52 0.77
C ALA A 162 17.24 1.13 1.91
N ILE A 163 17.46 2.07 2.81
CA ILE A 163 18.25 1.89 4.05
C ILE A 163 17.28 1.79 5.22
N VAL A 164 17.20 0.63 5.84
CA VAL A 164 16.39 0.43 7.05
C VAL A 164 17.23 0.81 8.28
N VAL A 165 16.72 1.74 9.09
CA VAL A 165 17.39 2.20 10.32
C VAL A 165 16.78 1.48 11.51
N ALA A 166 17.61 0.68 12.20
CA ALA A 166 17.23 -0.19 13.29
C ALA A 166 18.00 0.12 14.60
N GLY A 167 17.51 -0.42 15.70
CA GLY A 167 18.12 -0.27 17.04
C GLY A 167 17.08 0.10 18.08
N TYR A 168 17.43 -0.01 19.35
CA TYR A 168 16.54 0.25 20.46
C TYR A 168 15.94 1.68 20.46
N PRO A 169 14.84 1.94 21.21
CA PRO A 169 14.35 3.30 21.39
C PRO A 169 15.44 4.24 21.94
N ASN A 170 15.39 5.51 21.55
CA ASN A 170 16.28 6.58 22.03
C ASN A 170 17.78 6.44 21.68
N VAL A 171 18.17 5.50 20.81
CA VAL A 171 19.54 5.42 20.28
C VAL A 171 19.86 6.49 19.23
N GLY A 172 18.82 7.21 18.74
CA GLY A 172 18.98 8.34 17.82
C GLY A 172 18.59 8.08 16.37
N LYS A 173 17.79 7.04 16.08
CA LYS A 173 17.33 6.68 14.70
C LYS A 173 16.67 7.85 13.98
N THR A 174 15.57 8.34 14.52
CA THR A 174 14.81 9.45 13.92
C THR A 174 15.63 10.73 13.84
N SER A 175 16.54 10.96 14.82
CA SER A 175 17.45 12.11 14.79
C SER A 175 18.47 12.02 13.65
N PHE A 176 18.99 10.82 13.37
CA PHE A 176 19.86 10.55 12.24
C PHE A 176 19.14 10.83 10.92
N ILE A 177 17.97 10.22 10.72
CA ILE A 177 17.18 10.40 9.50
C ILE A 177 16.87 11.88 9.27
N ASN A 178 16.38 12.60 10.29
CA ASN A 178 16.09 14.02 10.20
C ASN A 178 17.29 14.89 9.85
N ARG A 179 18.48 14.44 10.23
CA ARG A 179 19.73 15.18 9.96
C ARG A 179 20.22 15.00 8.54
N VAL A 180 20.11 13.78 7.99
CA VAL A 180 20.67 13.45 6.67
C VAL A 180 19.65 13.67 5.54
N THR A 181 18.36 13.74 5.86
CA THR A 181 17.30 13.99 4.89
C THR A 181 16.87 15.46 4.89
N ASN A 182 16.40 15.96 3.76
CA ASN A 182 15.90 17.33 3.64
C ASN A 182 14.50 17.44 4.25
N ALA A 183 14.38 17.62 5.56
CA ALA A 183 13.27 18.17 6.38
C ALA A 183 11.79 17.88 5.98
N ARG A 184 11.52 16.93 5.10
CA ARG A 184 10.16 16.44 4.77
C ARG A 184 10.15 14.92 4.83
N ASN A 185 10.20 14.40 6.08
CA ASN A 185 9.95 12.99 6.28
C ASN A 185 8.45 12.75 6.12
N GLU A 186 8.10 11.80 5.29
CA GLU A 186 6.73 11.30 5.22
C GLU A 186 6.49 10.41 6.44
N ILE A 187 5.47 10.75 7.22
CA ILE A 187 5.02 9.95 8.36
C ILE A 187 3.77 9.22 7.91
N ALA A 188 3.82 7.91 7.88
CA ALA A 188 2.66 7.09 7.61
C ALA A 188 2.41 6.15 8.79
N SER A 189 1.15 6.10 9.23
CA SER A 189 0.72 5.16 10.25
C SER A 189 0.66 3.76 9.65
N TYR A 190 1.26 2.80 10.34
CA TYR A 190 1.11 1.40 9.96
C TYR A 190 -0.26 0.90 10.46
N PRO A 191 -1.18 0.48 9.59
CA PRO A 191 -2.51 0.06 9.99
C PRO A 191 -2.46 -1.05 11.05
N PHE A 192 -3.39 -0.99 12.02
CA PHE A 192 -3.52 -1.96 13.14
C PHE A 192 -2.34 -2.07 14.10
N THR A 193 -1.33 -1.19 13.99
CA THR A 193 -0.26 -1.07 14.97
C THR A 193 -0.26 0.35 15.56
N THR A 194 0.33 0.51 16.74
CA THR A 194 0.65 1.84 17.29
C THR A 194 1.94 2.40 16.70
N THR A 195 2.40 1.78 15.62
CA THR A 195 3.71 1.99 15.02
C THR A 195 3.57 2.86 13.78
N GLU A 196 4.35 3.91 13.70
CA GLU A 196 4.46 4.78 12.54
C GLU A 196 5.74 4.43 11.78
N LEU A 197 5.66 4.32 10.44
CA LEU A 197 6.83 4.27 9.59
C LEU A 197 7.22 5.68 9.18
N HIS A 198 8.47 6.02 9.38
CA HIS A 198 8.99 7.31 8.93
C HIS A 198 9.91 7.07 7.75
N VAL A 199 9.57 7.66 6.60
CA VAL A 199 10.38 7.56 5.40
C VAL A 199 11.00 8.91 5.10
N GLY A 200 12.32 8.96 5.13
CA GLY A 200 13.11 10.11 4.71
C GLY A 200 13.75 9.86 3.35
N HIS A 201 13.78 10.87 2.50
CA HIS A 201 14.44 10.79 1.20
C HIS A 201 15.68 11.66 1.15
N LEU A 202 16.73 11.14 0.53
CA LEU A 202 17.94 11.91 0.22
C LEU A 202 18.41 11.62 -1.21
N GLU A 203 19.06 12.58 -1.82
CA GLU A 203 19.73 12.41 -3.10
C GLU A 203 21.24 12.47 -2.89
N ARG A 204 21.95 11.44 -3.39
CA ARG A 204 23.41 11.37 -3.39
C ARG A 204 23.87 10.81 -4.73
N ASP A 205 24.80 11.47 -5.38
CA ASP A 205 25.38 11.05 -6.67
C ASP A 205 24.34 10.71 -7.75
N TYR A 206 23.27 11.53 -7.83
CA TYR A 206 22.13 11.37 -8.74
C TYR A 206 21.22 10.15 -8.46
N VAL A 207 21.44 9.45 -7.35
CA VAL A 207 20.58 8.37 -6.87
C VAL A 207 19.72 8.88 -5.72
N ARG A 208 18.45 8.55 -5.73
CA ARG A 208 17.53 8.82 -4.62
C ARG A 208 17.47 7.61 -3.71
N TYR A 209 17.77 7.84 -2.43
CA TYR A 209 17.74 6.82 -1.39
C TYR A 209 16.57 7.07 -0.44
N GLN A 210 15.99 5.98 0.06
CA GLN A 210 14.94 6.00 1.08
C GLN A 210 15.54 5.54 2.41
N LEU A 211 15.37 6.33 3.47
CA LEU A 211 15.74 5.94 4.85
C LEU A 211 14.45 5.64 5.61
N ILE A 212 14.32 4.42 6.12
CA ILE A 212 13.11 3.92 6.74
C ILE A 212 13.36 3.72 8.23
N ASP A 213 12.73 4.58 9.07
CA ASP A 213 12.68 4.40 10.52
C ASP A 213 11.45 3.56 10.88
N THR A 214 11.67 2.54 11.67
CA THR A 214 10.67 1.54 12.04
C THR A 214 10.48 1.46 13.56
N PRO A 215 10.05 2.56 14.23
CA PRO A 215 9.86 2.54 15.67
C PRO A 215 8.86 1.43 16.05
N GLY A 216 9.15 0.66 17.08
CA GLY A 216 8.31 -0.44 17.54
C GLY A 216 8.39 -1.73 16.73
N LEU A 217 9.04 -1.75 15.57
CA LEU A 217 9.20 -2.96 14.74
C LEU A 217 10.60 -3.60 14.87
N LEU A 218 11.66 -2.80 14.69
CA LEU A 218 13.05 -3.25 14.73
C LEU A 218 13.82 -2.69 15.93
N ASP A 219 13.12 -2.39 17.02
CA ASP A 219 13.67 -1.84 18.25
C ASP A 219 13.44 -2.75 19.48
N ARG A 220 13.02 -3.99 19.25
CA ARG A 220 12.75 -5.02 20.29
C ARG A 220 12.89 -6.43 19.72
N PRO A 221 13.09 -7.45 20.60
CA PRO A 221 13.20 -8.85 20.21
C PRO A 221 11.98 -9.39 19.45
N ALA A 222 12.19 -10.42 18.62
CA ALA A 222 11.15 -11.00 17.77
C ALA A 222 9.98 -11.62 18.56
N GLU A 223 10.25 -12.14 19.76
CA GLU A 223 9.25 -12.77 20.63
C GLU A 223 8.20 -11.78 21.15
N GLU A 224 8.55 -10.50 21.22
CA GLU A 224 7.66 -9.44 21.71
C GLU A 224 6.75 -8.87 20.61
N ARG A 225 6.88 -9.34 19.36
CA ARG A 225 6.11 -8.86 18.20
C ARG A 225 4.84 -9.69 18.03
N ASN A 226 3.73 -9.01 17.70
CA ASN A 226 2.50 -9.66 17.26
C ASN A 226 2.60 -10.16 15.80
N ASP A 227 1.56 -10.85 15.28
CA ASP A 227 1.59 -11.43 13.94
C ASP A 227 1.70 -10.37 12.84
N ILE A 228 1.00 -9.26 12.97
CA ILE A 228 1.03 -8.14 12.01
C ILE A 228 2.41 -7.48 11.98
N GLU A 229 3.02 -7.27 13.15
CA GLU A 229 4.37 -6.72 13.25
C GLU A 229 5.42 -7.68 12.65
N ARG A 230 5.22 -9.00 12.80
CA ARG A 230 6.09 -10.00 12.15
C ARG A 230 5.99 -9.97 10.63
N GLN A 231 4.78 -9.80 10.10
CA GLN A 231 4.56 -9.63 8.65
C GLN A 231 5.20 -8.33 8.14
N ALA A 232 5.04 -7.23 8.88
CA ALA A 232 5.67 -5.96 8.55
C ALA A 232 7.20 -6.06 8.49
N VAL A 233 7.81 -6.74 9.45
CA VAL A 233 9.25 -7.00 9.44
C VAL A 233 9.64 -7.91 8.26
N SER A 234 8.80 -8.90 7.91
CA SER A 234 9.02 -9.71 6.71
C SER A 234 9.01 -8.87 5.43
N ALA A 235 8.05 -7.97 5.29
CA ALA A 235 8.01 -7.05 4.16
C ALA A 235 9.29 -6.19 4.07
N LEU A 236 9.77 -5.66 5.20
CA LEU A 236 11.03 -4.88 5.25
C LEU A 236 12.27 -5.68 4.82
N THR A 237 12.30 -7.01 5.02
CA THR A 237 13.42 -7.83 4.54
C THR A 237 13.48 -7.91 3.02
N HIS A 238 12.36 -7.72 2.33
CA HIS A 238 12.29 -7.68 0.86
C HIS A 238 12.56 -6.30 0.27
N LEU A 239 12.60 -5.27 1.12
CA LEU A 239 12.80 -3.90 0.71
C LEU A 239 14.22 -3.41 0.96
N ALA A 240 14.85 -3.84 2.08
CA ALA A 240 16.12 -3.31 2.53
C ALA A 240 17.27 -3.71 1.60
N ASP A 241 18.01 -2.72 1.10
CA ASP A 241 19.29 -2.92 0.42
C ASP A 241 20.47 -2.78 1.40
N ALA A 242 20.28 -2.06 2.51
CA ALA A 242 21.19 -2.02 3.65
C ALA A 242 20.44 -1.83 4.97
N VAL A 243 21.00 -2.28 6.07
CA VAL A 243 20.52 -2.01 7.43
C VAL A 243 21.56 -1.18 8.19
N LEU A 244 21.15 -0.01 8.66
CA LEU A 244 21.93 0.81 9.59
C LEU A 244 21.46 0.49 11.02
N PHE A 245 22.26 -0.23 11.77
CA PHE A 245 21.98 -0.56 13.17
C PHE A 245 22.67 0.40 14.13
N LEU A 246 21.87 1.19 14.88
CA LEU A 246 22.38 2.14 15.85
C LEU A 246 22.46 1.54 17.25
N VAL A 247 23.61 1.69 17.90
CA VAL A 247 23.81 1.36 19.32
C VAL A 247 24.21 2.60 20.12
N ASP A 248 23.88 2.60 21.40
CA ASP A 248 24.26 3.63 22.37
C ASP A 248 25.04 2.99 23.53
N ALA A 249 26.36 3.14 23.51
CA ALA A 249 27.27 2.66 24.54
C ALA A 249 27.25 3.53 25.81
N SER A 250 26.65 4.72 25.78
CA SER A 250 26.56 5.60 26.95
C SER A 250 25.51 5.14 27.97
N GLY A 251 24.56 4.29 27.56
CA GLY A 251 23.43 3.87 28.37
C GLY A 251 22.32 4.92 28.51
N GLU A 252 22.41 6.08 27.87
CA GLU A 252 21.39 7.13 27.92
C GLU A 252 20.08 6.73 27.21
N CYS A 253 20.12 5.75 26.31
CA CYS A 253 18.90 5.22 25.69
C CYS A 253 18.00 4.46 26.67
N GLY A 254 18.54 4.07 27.83
CA GLY A 254 17.81 3.35 28.89
C GLY A 254 17.82 1.82 28.74
N TYR A 255 18.54 1.28 27.75
CA TYR A 255 18.66 -0.17 27.52
C TYR A 255 20.10 -0.64 27.68
N PRO A 256 20.32 -1.83 28.33
CA PRO A 256 21.65 -2.40 28.49
C PRO A 256 22.32 -2.65 27.12
N LEU A 257 23.62 -2.46 27.05
CA LEU A 257 24.38 -2.66 25.81
C LEU A 257 24.27 -4.11 25.29
N ASP A 258 24.31 -5.10 26.20
CA ASP A 258 24.18 -6.51 25.83
C ASP A 258 22.85 -6.76 25.09
N ALA A 259 21.73 -6.22 25.58
CA ALA A 259 20.44 -6.36 24.92
C ALA A 259 20.41 -5.67 23.53
N GLN A 260 21.12 -4.56 23.37
CA GLN A 260 21.25 -3.90 22.07
C GLN A 260 22.05 -4.76 21.08
N LEU A 261 23.12 -5.41 21.55
CA LEU A 261 23.95 -6.31 20.74
C LEU A 261 23.22 -7.61 20.38
N ASP A 262 22.44 -8.18 21.30
CA ASP A 262 21.59 -9.33 21.02
C ASP A 262 20.57 -9.02 19.91
N LEU A 263 19.91 -7.86 19.96
CA LEU A 263 19.03 -7.41 18.88
C LEU A 263 19.73 -7.23 17.55
N ARG A 264 20.96 -6.69 17.55
CA ARG A 264 21.79 -6.58 16.34
C ARG A 264 22.02 -7.96 15.71
N ASP A 265 22.38 -8.94 16.53
CA ASP A 265 22.71 -10.28 16.05
C ASP A 265 21.45 -11.00 15.52
N ASP A 266 20.31 -10.82 16.16
CA ASP A 266 18.99 -11.27 15.63
C ASP A 266 18.67 -10.64 14.28
N LEU A 267 18.95 -9.35 14.10
CA LEU A 267 18.73 -8.67 12.82
C LEU A 267 19.71 -9.13 11.74
N ARG A 268 20.98 -9.36 12.07
CA ARG A 268 21.96 -9.95 11.15
C ARG A 268 21.52 -11.33 10.65
N ASP A 269 20.94 -12.14 11.53
CA ASP A 269 20.41 -13.44 11.15
C ASP A 269 19.18 -13.36 10.26
N ARG A 270 18.40 -12.29 10.38
CA ARG A 270 17.19 -12.06 9.59
C ARG A 270 17.49 -11.46 8.21
N PHE A 271 18.40 -10.47 8.16
CA PHE A 271 18.82 -9.77 6.95
C PHE A 271 20.11 -10.37 6.36
N ARG A 272 20.17 -11.69 6.20
CA ARG A 272 21.39 -12.43 5.79
C ARG A 272 21.93 -12.03 4.41
N GLU A 273 21.07 -11.57 3.53
CA GLU A 273 21.44 -11.18 2.16
C GLU A 273 21.74 -9.68 2.04
N VAL A 274 21.65 -8.96 3.16
CA VAL A 274 21.76 -7.50 3.21
C VAL A 274 22.87 -7.12 4.19
N SER A 275 23.67 -6.11 3.85
CA SER A 275 24.71 -5.59 4.73
C SER A 275 24.10 -4.92 5.97
N VAL A 276 24.51 -5.35 7.17
CA VAL A 276 24.13 -4.73 8.44
C VAL A 276 25.33 -3.96 8.99
N VAL A 277 25.29 -2.64 8.86
CA VAL A 277 26.34 -1.73 9.36
C VAL A 277 26.01 -1.31 10.79
N THR A 278 26.84 -1.65 11.74
CA THR A 278 26.70 -1.30 13.17
C THR A 278 27.39 0.02 13.48
N VAL A 279 26.65 0.98 14.00
CA VAL A 279 27.16 2.32 14.30
C VAL A 279 26.91 2.70 15.75
N CYS A 280 27.96 3.04 16.49
CA CYS A 280 27.81 3.64 17.80
C CYS A 280 27.49 5.12 17.67
N ASN A 281 26.25 5.47 18.00
CA ASN A 281 25.84 6.88 18.13
C ASN A 281 26.17 7.40 19.53
N LYS A 282 26.09 8.71 19.72
CA LYS A 282 26.53 9.41 20.95
C LYS A 282 28.01 9.15 21.31
N SER A 283 28.85 9.04 20.29
CA SER A 283 30.32 8.85 20.46
C SER A 283 30.98 9.94 21.30
N ASP A 284 30.35 11.10 21.37
CA ASP A 284 30.73 12.20 22.27
C ASP A 284 30.56 11.86 23.77
N ARG A 285 29.81 10.80 24.08
CA ARG A 285 29.54 10.28 25.44
C ARG A 285 30.31 9.01 25.74
N SER A 286 30.29 8.03 24.85
CA SER A 286 30.96 6.74 25.00
C SER A 286 31.21 6.07 23.65
N VAL A 287 32.37 5.38 23.57
CA VAL A 287 32.77 4.55 22.41
C VAL A 287 33.11 3.11 22.84
N ASP A 288 32.66 2.70 24.02
CA ASP A 288 33.02 1.39 24.61
C ASP A 288 32.10 0.27 24.08
N VAL A 289 32.19 0.02 22.76
CA VAL A 289 31.47 -1.03 22.04
C VAL A 289 32.20 -1.38 20.76
N ASP A 290 32.10 -2.63 20.33
CA ASP A 290 32.56 -3.07 19.01
C ASP A 290 31.54 -2.68 17.95
N ALA A 291 31.85 -1.66 17.15
CA ALA A 291 31.06 -1.11 16.09
C ALA A 291 31.90 -0.80 14.86
N ASP A 292 31.26 -0.86 13.67
CA ASP A 292 31.94 -0.56 12.40
C ASP A 292 32.32 0.93 12.31
N PHE A 293 31.43 1.80 12.84
CA PHE A 293 31.64 3.25 12.85
C PHE A 293 31.18 3.88 14.18
N PHE A 294 31.63 5.11 14.41
CA PHE A 294 31.31 5.93 15.57
C PHE A 294 30.88 7.32 15.11
N MET A 295 29.72 7.78 15.57
CA MET A 295 29.21 9.11 15.24
C MET A 295 28.50 9.77 16.43
N SER A 296 28.31 11.06 16.34
CA SER A 296 27.37 11.80 17.20
C SER A 296 26.41 12.60 16.34
N VAL A 297 25.14 12.19 16.33
CA VAL A 297 24.08 12.94 15.63
C VAL A 297 23.90 14.31 16.26
N GLU A 298 24.12 14.46 17.57
CA GLU A 298 23.98 15.74 18.30
C GLU A 298 25.04 16.76 17.82
N THR A 299 26.30 16.37 17.78
CA THR A 299 27.38 17.26 17.37
C THR A 299 27.59 17.34 15.86
N GLY A 300 27.13 16.32 15.12
CA GLY A 300 27.36 16.15 13.70
C GLY A 300 28.64 15.44 13.32
N GLU A 301 29.37 14.94 14.31
CA GLU A 301 30.63 14.25 14.08
C GLU A 301 30.38 12.92 13.34
N ASN A 302 31.13 12.70 12.25
CA ASN A 302 31.15 11.50 11.41
C ASN A 302 29.80 11.09 10.79
N VAL A 303 28.76 11.93 10.81
CA VAL A 303 27.44 11.59 10.28
C VAL A 303 27.49 11.35 8.77
N ASP A 304 28.19 12.21 8.03
CA ASP A 304 28.34 12.06 6.57
C ASP A 304 29.18 10.83 6.21
N GLU A 305 30.25 10.54 7.00
CA GLU A 305 31.08 9.35 6.81
C GLU A 305 30.28 8.05 6.99
N VAL A 306 29.42 8.00 8.02
CA VAL A 306 28.51 6.87 8.26
C VAL A 306 27.51 6.72 7.11
N LEU A 307 26.92 7.83 6.65
CA LEU A 307 26.00 7.80 5.53
C LEU A 307 26.67 7.26 4.26
N ASP A 308 27.84 7.77 3.92
CA ASP A 308 28.61 7.32 2.74
C ASP A 308 29.02 5.84 2.86
N ALA A 309 29.35 5.36 4.06
CA ALA A 309 29.66 3.95 4.30
C ALA A 309 28.46 3.04 4.13
N VAL A 310 27.29 3.44 4.61
CA VAL A 310 26.04 2.66 4.43
C VAL A 310 25.60 2.64 2.97
N ILE A 311 25.69 3.78 2.27
CA ILE A 311 25.40 3.85 0.82
C ILE A 311 26.40 2.96 0.05
N GLY A 312 27.68 2.99 0.41
CA GLY A 312 28.71 2.15 -0.21
C GLY A 312 28.55 0.64 0.06
N ALA A 313 27.74 0.26 1.05
CA ALA A 313 27.43 -1.14 1.36
C ALA A 313 26.24 -1.67 0.53
N ILE A 314 25.52 -0.81 -0.20
CA ILE A 314 24.43 -1.16 -1.10
C ILE A 314 25.02 -1.60 -2.45
N ASP A 315 24.68 -2.80 -2.90
CA ASP A 315 25.05 -3.32 -4.22
C ASP A 315 24.04 -2.82 -5.28
N HIS A 316 24.01 -1.49 -5.49
CA HIS A 316 23.13 -0.84 -6.45
C HIS A 316 23.96 -0.18 -7.54
N GLU A 317 23.83 -0.68 -8.78
CA GLU A 317 24.35 0.01 -9.97
C GLU A 317 23.31 1.05 -10.42
N PRO A 318 23.62 2.36 -10.34
CA PRO A 318 22.68 3.38 -10.80
C PRO A 318 22.42 3.26 -12.30
N ASP A 319 21.16 3.27 -12.70
CA ASP A 319 20.73 3.30 -14.10
C ASP A 319 21.02 4.73 -14.65
N LEU A 320 22.29 4.98 -15.00
CA LEU A 320 22.71 6.28 -15.49
C LEU A 320 22.16 6.50 -16.92
N PRO A 321 21.44 7.58 -17.22
CA PRO A 321 20.79 7.81 -18.51
C PRO A 321 21.74 8.06 -19.70
N PHE A 322 23.04 7.82 -19.58
CA PHE A 322 24.08 8.19 -20.56
C PHE A 322 25.08 7.08 -20.91
N GLU A 323 24.71 5.80 -20.84
CA GLU A 323 25.45 4.80 -21.61
C GLU A 323 24.76 4.55 -22.97
N GLU A 324 24.78 5.55 -23.86
CA GLU A 324 24.69 5.29 -25.31
C GLU A 324 26.00 4.62 -25.76
N ARG A 325 25.88 3.38 -26.20
CA ARG A 325 26.92 2.68 -26.97
C ARG A 325 27.03 3.23 -28.38
#